data_1cb764c7dec0995181caa3f1df96a2c9
#
_entry.id   1cb764c7dec0995181caa3f1df96a2c9
#
_cell.length_a   1.000
_cell.length_b   1.000
_cell.length_c   1.000
_cell.angle_alpha   90.00
_cell.angle_beta   90.00
_cell.angle_gamma   90.00
#
_symmetry.space_group_name_H-M   'P 1'
#
loop_
_entity.id
_entity.type
_entity.pdbx_description
1 polymer ?
#
loop_
_entity_poly.entity_id
_entity_poly.type
_entity_poly.pdbx_seq_one_letter_code
_entity_poly.pdbx_strand_id
1 'polypeptide(L)'
;MDGDGGTVYVLHFAQSHEDFRLPELAAAAKFVEVPYKLMPTPSRHGESRIADVSRPFALCRLPSDEAARALLRRCSCLRAVWELWACAGTYEELHAQNKTTQKYQRWLSPQYSWKALMQSFNVGISDKRRLALIESFSYMGFEGPTRMRGSDVTWGVLEEYTRTTDAGHVDARGHAELGDRDERLVQLFLGRKIKDRSGAPLARELIDRLSLKKRQYIGNTSMESEMSIVMANMALAGPGRFVYDPFAGTGSMLYACSMLGAMSFGSDIDGRMLRGKSAQNGAAGIALSARQYGLQGRIVDTAVFDMTQAPWRVPFRGGGESLFDAVVCDPPYGVRAGAKRLGK
;
A
#
# COMPACT_ATOMS: atom_id res chain seq x y z
N MET A 1 28.81 -20.21 -2.17
CA MET A 1 28.16 -19.77 -3.42
C MET A 1 26.69 -19.65 -3.13
N ASP A 2 26.26 -18.47 -2.64
CA ASP A 2 24.85 -18.24 -2.30
C ASP A 2 24.10 -17.87 -3.58
N GLY A 3 23.45 -18.88 -4.17
CA GLY A 3 22.60 -18.78 -5.35
C GLY A 3 21.28 -18.09 -5.07
N ASP A 4 21.29 -16.87 -4.53
CA ASP A 4 20.10 -16.08 -4.25
C ASP A 4 19.87 -15.11 -5.42
N GLY A 5 19.45 -15.68 -6.57
CA GLY A 5 19.26 -14.98 -7.85
C GLY A 5 18.08 -14.03 -7.88
N GLY A 6 18.20 -12.84 -7.30
CA GLY A 6 17.17 -11.80 -7.37
C GLY A 6 17.76 -10.39 -7.26
N THR A 7 17.00 -9.39 -7.72
CA THR A 7 17.38 -7.98 -7.63
C THR A 7 16.95 -7.40 -6.28
N VAL A 8 17.78 -6.51 -5.72
CA VAL A 8 17.46 -5.78 -4.49
C VAL A 8 16.64 -4.54 -4.82
N TYR A 9 15.55 -4.38 -4.09
CA TYR A 9 14.64 -3.24 -4.20
C TYR A 9 14.52 -2.51 -2.87
N VAL A 10 14.19 -1.24 -2.93
CA VAL A 10 13.71 -0.44 -1.81
C VAL A 10 12.19 -0.46 -1.82
N LEU A 11 11.59 -1.01 -0.80
CA LEU A 11 10.17 -0.88 -0.53
C LEU A 11 9.93 0.45 0.17
N HIS A 12 9.12 1.31 -0.43
CA HIS A 12 8.72 2.58 0.15
C HIS A 12 7.29 2.46 0.68
N PHE A 13 7.15 2.43 2.00
CA PHE A 13 5.87 2.29 2.67
C PHE A 13 5.15 3.63 2.88
N ALA A 14 3.83 3.57 3.00
CA ALA A 14 3.02 4.67 3.49
C ALA A 14 3.37 4.97 4.97
N GLN A 15 3.15 6.22 5.39
CA GLN A 15 3.38 6.64 6.78
C GLN A 15 2.16 6.41 7.69
N SER A 16 1.08 5.86 7.13
CA SER A 16 -0.10 5.40 7.85
C SER A 16 0.02 3.92 8.19
N HIS A 17 -0.63 3.48 9.27
CA HIS A 17 -0.77 2.07 9.65
C HIS A 17 0.56 1.30 9.69
N GLU A 18 1.56 1.85 10.38
CA GLU A 18 2.94 1.33 10.37
C GLU A 18 3.02 -0.14 10.78
N ASP A 19 2.27 -0.55 11.78
CA ASP A 19 2.24 -1.93 12.28
C ASP A 19 1.70 -2.95 11.26
N PHE A 20 0.94 -2.49 10.27
CA PHE A 20 0.38 -3.35 9.21
C PHE A 20 1.26 -3.46 7.97
N ARG A 21 2.35 -2.69 7.86
CA ARG A 21 3.24 -2.70 6.67
C ARG A 21 3.74 -4.08 6.33
N LEU A 22 4.28 -4.81 7.30
CA LEU A 22 4.83 -6.14 7.09
C LEU A 22 3.76 -7.24 7.03
N PRO A 23 2.75 -7.28 7.91
CA PRO A 23 1.65 -8.22 7.79
C PRO A 23 0.92 -8.14 6.45
N GLU A 24 0.60 -6.93 5.96
CA GLU A 24 -0.05 -6.76 4.66
C GLU A 24 0.89 -7.15 3.50
N LEU A 25 2.19 -6.79 3.57
CA LEU A 25 3.16 -7.22 2.57
C LEU A 25 3.22 -8.75 2.48
N ALA A 26 3.26 -9.44 3.63
CA ALA A 26 3.30 -10.90 3.67
C ALA A 26 2.03 -11.51 3.06
N ALA A 27 0.86 -10.98 3.41
CA ALA A 27 -0.42 -11.43 2.86
C ALA A 27 -0.52 -11.15 1.34
N ALA A 28 -0.09 -9.96 0.90
CA ALA A 28 -0.06 -9.61 -0.51
C ALA A 28 0.88 -10.53 -1.30
N ALA A 29 2.10 -10.73 -0.81
CA ALA A 29 3.08 -11.61 -1.45
C ALA A 29 2.59 -13.06 -1.55
N LYS A 30 1.96 -13.56 -0.48
CA LYS A 30 1.32 -14.88 -0.47
C LYS A 30 0.21 -14.99 -1.52
N PHE A 31 -0.64 -13.97 -1.62
CA PHE A 31 -1.77 -13.98 -2.57
C PHE A 31 -1.31 -13.95 -4.03
N VAL A 32 -0.29 -13.14 -4.35
CA VAL A 32 0.25 -13.03 -5.72
C VAL A 32 1.39 -14.01 -5.99
N GLU A 33 1.68 -14.92 -5.06
CA GLU A 33 2.72 -15.97 -5.16
C GLU A 33 4.11 -15.41 -5.49
N VAL A 34 4.43 -14.24 -4.94
CA VAL A 34 5.73 -13.59 -5.12
C VAL A 34 6.65 -13.97 -3.96
N PRO A 35 7.73 -14.73 -4.20
CA PRO A 35 8.75 -14.94 -3.18
C PRO A 35 9.50 -13.63 -2.93
N TYR A 36 9.76 -13.34 -1.65
CA TYR A 36 10.51 -12.17 -1.25
C TYR A 36 11.38 -12.46 -0.03
N LYS A 37 12.46 -11.71 0.11
CA LYS A 37 13.35 -11.79 1.28
C LYS A 37 13.66 -10.39 1.76
N LEU A 38 13.20 -10.04 2.93
CA LEU A 38 13.60 -8.79 3.59
C LEU A 38 15.08 -8.87 3.95
N MET A 39 15.77 -7.75 3.76
CA MET A 39 17.20 -7.62 4.00
C MET A 39 17.47 -6.58 5.09
N PRO A 40 18.61 -6.67 5.79
CA PRO A 40 19.01 -5.60 6.68
C PRO A 40 19.08 -4.27 5.94
N THR A 41 18.35 -3.28 6.45
CA THR A 41 18.36 -1.91 5.91
C THR A 41 19.37 -1.09 6.70
N PRO A 42 20.45 -0.59 6.06
CA PRO A 42 21.49 0.16 6.73
C PRO A 42 20.96 1.44 7.41
N SER A 43 21.69 1.93 8.38
CA SER A 43 21.46 3.21 9.04
C SER A 43 22.80 3.83 9.39
N ARG A 44 22.95 5.13 9.14
CA ARG A 44 24.15 5.90 9.51
C ARG A 44 24.37 5.94 11.03
N HIS A 45 23.30 5.85 11.82
CA HIS A 45 23.31 6.06 13.27
C HIS A 45 23.08 4.80 14.10
N GLY A 46 23.12 3.62 13.48
CA GLY A 46 22.85 2.40 14.23
C GLY A 46 23.06 1.12 13.42
N GLU A 47 22.69 0.01 14.06
CA GLU A 47 22.75 -1.29 13.40
C GLU A 47 21.74 -1.42 12.26
N SER A 48 22.16 -2.14 11.22
CA SER A 48 21.25 -2.55 10.15
C SER A 48 20.18 -3.48 10.70
N ARG A 49 18.91 -3.11 10.54
CA ARG A 49 17.77 -3.92 11.00
C ARG A 49 16.98 -4.47 9.83
N ILE A 50 16.53 -5.71 9.99
CA ILE A 50 15.59 -6.30 9.03
C ILE A 50 14.21 -5.71 9.36
N ALA A 51 13.69 -4.92 8.40
CA ALA A 51 12.31 -4.43 8.43
C ALA A 51 11.88 -3.74 9.73
N ASP A 52 12.55 -2.64 10.05
CA ASP A 52 12.08 -1.73 11.10
C ASP A 52 10.80 -1.02 10.62
N VAL A 53 9.65 -1.35 11.24
CA VAL A 53 8.34 -0.79 10.85
C VAL A 53 8.22 0.71 11.06
N SER A 54 9.06 1.31 11.92
CA SER A 54 9.07 2.76 12.14
C SER A 54 9.70 3.52 10.97
N ARG A 55 10.53 2.85 10.15
CA ARG A 55 11.19 3.43 8.98
C ARG A 55 10.30 3.35 7.74
N PRO A 56 10.26 4.39 6.89
CA PRO A 56 9.46 4.37 5.66
C PRO A 56 10.04 3.47 4.57
N PHE A 57 11.29 2.99 4.74
CA PHE A 57 12.00 2.18 3.74
C PHE A 57 12.45 0.86 4.31
N ALA A 58 12.35 -0.20 3.50
CA ALA A 58 12.97 -1.49 3.77
C ALA A 58 13.63 -2.03 2.52
N LEU A 59 14.76 -2.72 2.67
CA LEU A 59 15.39 -3.44 1.57
C LEU A 59 14.77 -4.82 1.42
N CYS A 60 14.50 -5.19 0.19
CA CYS A 60 13.86 -6.45 -0.15
C CYS A 60 14.45 -7.02 -1.44
N ARG A 61 14.73 -8.31 -1.44
CA ARG A 61 15.09 -9.04 -2.66
C ARG A 61 13.82 -9.61 -3.29
N LEU A 62 13.62 -9.32 -4.57
CA LEU A 62 12.53 -9.81 -5.40
C LEU A 62 13.08 -10.45 -6.67
N PRO A 63 12.38 -11.42 -7.27
CA PRO A 63 12.86 -12.11 -8.48
C PRO A 63 12.89 -11.19 -9.70
N SER A 64 12.00 -10.21 -9.82
CA SER A 64 11.88 -9.36 -11.01
C SER A 64 11.11 -8.07 -10.76
N ASP A 65 11.16 -7.15 -11.75
CA ASP A 65 10.30 -5.96 -11.80
C ASP A 65 8.81 -6.32 -11.83
N GLU A 66 8.43 -7.45 -12.45
CA GLU A 66 7.04 -7.86 -12.48
C GLU A 66 6.54 -8.31 -11.10
N ALA A 67 7.38 -8.98 -10.32
CA ALA A 67 7.08 -9.27 -8.92
C ALA A 67 6.86 -7.99 -8.10
N ALA A 68 7.70 -6.97 -8.32
CA ALA A 68 7.51 -5.66 -7.69
C ALA A 68 6.19 -4.98 -8.11
N ARG A 69 5.79 -5.08 -9.38
CA ARG A 69 4.49 -4.57 -9.87
C ARG A 69 3.32 -5.33 -9.26
N ALA A 70 3.41 -6.66 -9.18
CA ALA A 70 2.37 -7.48 -8.56
C ALA A 70 2.14 -7.07 -7.09
N LEU A 71 3.20 -6.82 -6.33
CA LEU A 71 3.10 -6.29 -4.97
C LEU A 71 2.48 -4.90 -4.93
N LEU A 72 2.85 -3.98 -5.84
CA LEU A 72 2.27 -2.64 -5.90
C LEU A 72 0.77 -2.64 -6.24
N ARG A 73 0.32 -3.58 -7.07
CA ARG A 73 -1.10 -3.76 -7.38
C ARG A 73 -1.89 -4.30 -6.20
N ARG A 74 -1.22 -4.97 -5.26
CA ARG A 74 -1.88 -5.68 -4.16
C ARG A 74 -1.72 -5.02 -2.80
N CYS A 75 -0.53 -4.62 -2.41
CA CYS A 75 -0.21 -4.10 -1.08
C CYS A 75 -0.48 -2.59 -0.99
N SER A 76 -1.46 -2.20 -0.20
CA SER A 76 -1.86 -0.79 -0.04
C SER A 76 -0.89 0.01 0.83
N CYS A 77 -0.18 -0.64 1.74
CA CYS A 77 0.89 -0.01 2.50
C CYS A 77 2.12 0.34 1.65
N LEU A 78 2.27 -0.23 0.43
CA LEU A 78 3.35 0.12 -0.48
C LEU A 78 2.98 1.35 -1.33
N ARG A 79 3.75 2.43 -1.17
CA ARG A 79 3.67 3.66 -1.97
C ARG A 79 4.40 3.57 -3.29
N ALA A 80 5.59 2.93 -3.24
CA ALA A 80 6.44 2.71 -4.39
C ALA A 80 7.42 1.57 -4.12
N VAL A 81 7.94 0.99 -5.19
CA VAL A 81 9.08 0.08 -5.15
C VAL A 81 10.15 0.63 -6.08
N TRP A 82 11.40 0.60 -5.64
CA TRP A 82 12.54 1.12 -6.40
C TRP A 82 13.59 0.03 -6.57
N GLU A 83 14.04 -0.21 -7.76
CA GLU A 83 15.25 -1.01 -8.00
C GLU A 83 16.44 -0.28 -7.39
N LEU A 84 17.14 -0.91 -6.46
CA LEU A 84 18.27 -0.30 -5.76
C LEU A 84 19.52 -0.29 -6.62
N TRP A 85 20.07 0.90 -6.88
CA TRP A 85 21.36 1.09 -7.55
C TRP A 85 22.50 1.30 -6.56
N ALA A 86 22.29 2.14 -5.54
CA ALA A 86 23.23 2.40 -4.47
C ALA A 86 22.50 2.76 -3.17
N CYS A 87 23.17 2.55 -2.03
CA CYS A 87 22.65 2.84 -0.70
C CYS A 87 23.81 3.22 0.22
N ALA A 88 23.79 4.43 0.80
CA ALA A 88 24.89 4.95 1.59
C ALA A 88 24.43 5.94 2.66
N GLY A 89 25.28 6.20 3.67
CA GLY A 89 25.03 7.18 4.71
C GLY A 89 25.33 8.62 4.27
N THR A 90 26.12 8.80 3.21
CA THR A 90 26.54 10.11 2.68
C THR A 90 26.38 10.15 1.17
N TYR A 91 26.29 11.35 0.60
CA TYR A 91 26.26 11.52 -0.85
C TYR A 91 27.58 11.15 -1.52
N GLU A 92 28.72 11.38 -0.85
CA GLU A 92 30.04 11.00 -1.36
C GLU A 92 30.11 9.48 -1.57
N GLU A 93 29.75 8.70 -0.56
CA GLU A 93 29.70 7.24 -0.65
C GLU A 93 28.67 6.76 -1.68
N LEU A 94 27.51 7.43 -1.75
CA LEU A 94 26.44 7.09 -2.69
C LEU A 94 26.93 7.24 -4.14
N HIS A 95 27.61 8.35 -4.44
CA HIS A 95 28.23 8.57 -5.74
C HIS A 95 29.33 7.54 -6.06
N ALA A 96 30.20 7.24 -5.10
CA ALA A 96 31.25 6.23 -5.25
C ALA A 96 30.67 4.86 -5.57
N GLN A 97 29.67 4.40 -4.80
CA GLN A 97 28.98 3.14 -5.08
C GLN A 97 28.32 3.12 -6.45
N ASN A 98 27.61 4.20 -6.81
CA ASN A 98 26.90 4.27 -8.09
C ASN A 98 27.87 4.24 -9.28
N LYS A 99 29.02 4.92 -9.20
CA LYS A 99 30.08 4.88 -10.21
C LYS A 99 30.71 3.50 -10.34
N THR A 100 30.80 2.75 -9.24
CA THR A 100 31.34 1.38 -9.25
C THR A 100 30.33 0.37 -9.80
N THR A 101 29.07 0.42 -9.34
CA THR A 101 28.03 -0.57 -9.71
C THR A 101 27.44 -0.35 -11.09
N GLN A 102 27.35 0.89 -11.52
CA GLN A 102 26.87 1.35 -12.83
C GLN A 102 25.57 0.71 -13.31
N LYS A 103 24.68 0.33 -12.39
CA LYS A 103 23.41 -0.35 -12.71
C LYS A 103 22.48 0.48 -13.60
N TYR A 104 22.67 1.81 -13.64
CA TYR A 104 21.91 2.73 -14.48
C TYR A 104 22.25 2.63 -15.98
N GLN A 105 23.41 2.08 -16.35
CA GLN A 105 23.93 2.06 -17.75
C GLN A 105 22.94 1.49 -18.75
N ARG A 106 22.19 0.46 -18.37
CA ARG A 106 21.18 -0.16 -19.26
C ARG A 106 20.03 0.78 -19.65
N TRP A 107 19.94 1.95 -19.02
CA TRP A 107 18.87 2.94 -19.24
C TRP A 107 19.33 4.21 -19.93
N LEU A 108 20.59 4.30 -20.37
CA LEU A 108 21.17 5.52 -20.93
C LEU A 108 20.75 5.78 -22.38
N SER A 109 20.39 4.74 -23.13
CA SER A 109 20.06 4.84 -24.54
C SER A 109 19.08 5.99 -24.86
N PRO A 110 19.29 6.73 -25.96
CA PRO A 110 18.41 7.82 -26.43
C PRO A 110 16.94 7.42 -26.60
N GLN A 111 16.66 6.13 -26.76
CA GLN A 111 15.28 5.62 -26.87
C GLN A 111 14.46 5.76 -25.59
N TYR A 112 15.11 5.87 -24.42
CA TYR A 112 14.42 5.97 -23.14
C TYR A 112 14.28 7.42 -22.70
N SER A 113 13.05 7.92 -22.63
CA SER A 113 12.81 9.19 -21.94
C SER A 113 12.96 9.02 -20.43
N TRP A 114 13.49 10.04 -19.77
CA TRP A 114 13.77 9.93 -18.34
C TRP A 114 13.32 11.17 -17.54
N LYS A 115 13.26 11.02 -16.23
CA LYS A 115 13.21 12.11 -15.25
C LYS A 115 13.91 11.73 -13.97
N ALA A 116 14.47 12.74 -13.30
CA ALA A 116 14.97 12.62 -11.94
C ALA A 116 13.88 12.96 -10.90
N LEU A 117 13.92 12.29 -9.75
CA LEU A 117 13.00 12.50 -8.64
C LEU A 117 13.77 12.46 -7.31
N MET A 118 13.95 13.62 -6.68
CA MET A 118 14.56 13.74 -5.37
C MET A 118 13.46 13.87 -4.32
N GLN A 119 13.43 12.95 -3.37
CA GLN A 119 12.44 12.91 -2.30
C GLN A 119 13.12 12.79 -0.95
N SER A 120 12.67 13.57 0.03
CA SER A 120 13.08 13.46 1.42
C SER A 120 11.88 13.12 2.31
N PHE A 121 12.15 12.40 3.38
CA PHE A 121 11.17 11.96 4.36
C PHE A 121 11.48 12.57 5.72
N ASN A 122 10.45 13.05 6.40
CA ASN A 122 10.49 13.79 7.66
C ASN A 122 11.08 15.19 7.56
N VAL A 123 11.61 15.59 6.41
CA VAL A 123 12.17 16.93 6.15
C VAL A 123 11.80 17.35 4.74
N GLY A 124 11.54 18.65 4.52
CA GLY A 124 11.32 19.21 3.18
C GLY A 124 12.64 19.35 2.40
N ILE A 125 12.56 19.35 1.08
CA ILE A 125 13.69 19.63 0.18
C ILE A 125 13.34 20.85 -0.69
N SER A 126 14.16 21.91 -0.65
CA SER A 126 13.97 23.09 -1.47
C SER A 126 14.20 22.79 -2.96
N ASP A 127 13.54 23.56 -3.85
CA ASP A 127 13.73 23.37 -5.29
C ASP A 127 15.17 23.64 -5.73
N LYS A 128 15.85 24.62 -5.09
CA LYS A 128 17.27 24.91 -5.34
C LYS A 128 18.15 23.70 -5.01
N ARG A 129 17.95 23.08 -3.84
CA ARG A 129 18.71 21.89 -3.44
C ARG A 129 18.37 20.70 -4.32
N ARG A 130 17.08 20.52 -4.67
CA ARG A 130 16.65 19.45 -5.57
C ARG A 130 17.36 19.53 -6.92
N LEU A 131 17.48 20.73 -7.50
CA LEU A 131 18.16 20.94 -8.75
C LEU A 131 19.67 20.65 -8.62
N ALA A 132 20.33 21.16 -7.59
CA ALA A 132 21.76 20.90 -7.34
C ALA A 132 22.05 19.39 -7.16
N LEU A 133 21.14 18.65 -6.48
CA LEU A 133 21.27 17.21 -6.36
C LEU A 133 21.14 16.50 -7.72
N ILE A 134 20.19 16.90 -8.55
CA ILE A 134 20.05 16.33 -9.91
C ILE A 134 21.32 16.58 -10.72
N GLU A 135 21.85 17.79 -10.68
CA GLU A 135 23.08 18.16 -11.37
C GLU A 135 24.30 17.38 -10.91
N SER A 136 24.40 17.05 -9.62
CA SER A 136 25.50 16.23 -9.08
C SER A 136 25.57 14.83 -9.68
N PHE A 137 24.47 14.31 -10.24
CA PHE A 137 24.40 13.03 -10.95
C PHE A 137 24.55 13.14 -12.47
N SER A 138 24.95 14.30 -13.01
CA SER A 138 25.14 14.52 -14.47
C SER A 138 26.13 13.53 -15.09
N TYR A 139 27.08 13.01 -14.32
CA TYR A 139 28.03 12.00 -14.76
C TYR A 139 27.38 10.68 -15.23
N MET A 140 26.12 10.42 -14.88
CA MET A 140 25.42 9.24 -15.38
C MET A 140 25.15 9.30 -16.89
N GLY A 141 25.08 10.50 -17.49
CA GLY A 141 25.05 10.66 -18.93
C GLY A 141 23.80 10.14 -19.62
N PHE A 142 22.60 10.38 -19.06
CA PHE A 142 21.36 10.01 -19.73
C PHE A 142 21.18 10.79 -21.04
N GLU A 143 21.11 10.09 -22.17
CA GLU A 143 21.06 10.68 -23.51
C GLU A 143 19.64 10.94 -24.02
N GLY A 144 18.65 10.23 -23.48
CA GLY A 144 17.25 10.34 -23.90
C GLY A 144 16.58 11.65 -23.50
N PRO A 145 15.40 11.94 -24.05
CA PRO A 145 14.67 13.18 -23.74
C PRO A 145 14.12 13.17 -22.30
N THR A 146 14.23 14.33 -21.63
CA THR A 146 13.61 14.51 -20.34
C THR A 146 12.09 14.71 -20.48
N ARG A 147 11.29 13.89 -19.77
CA ARG A 147 9.84 13.96 -19.77
C ARG A 147 9.29 13.98 -18.35
N MET A 148 8.62 15.06 -17.95
CA MET A 148 8.04 15.19 -16.61
C MET A 148 6.86 14.23 -16.37
N ARG A 149 6.10 13.89 -17.42
CA ARG A 149 4.99 12.93 -17.39
C ARG A 149 5.26 11.81 -18.38
N GLY A 150 4.91 10.57 -18.01
CA GLY A 150 5.02 9.42 -18.90
C GLY A 150 6.45 9.01 -19.27
N SER A 151 7.50 9.48 -18.54
CA SER A 151 8.89 9.07 -18.80
C SER A 151 9.05 7.55 -18.74
N ASP A 152 9.97 7.00 -19.54
CA ASP A 152 10.26 5.57 -19.53
C ASP A 152 10.99 5.19 -18.24
N VAL A 153 11.96 5.98 -17.86
CA VAL A 153 12.74 5.79 -16.65
C VAL A 153 12.46 6.93 -15.67
N THR A 154 12.21 6.59 -14.41
CA THR A 154 12.26 7.55 -13.31
C THR A 154 13.32 7.06 -12.35
N TRP A 155 14.44 7.76 -12.29
CA TRP A 155 15.47 7.50 -11.28
C TRP A 155 15.44 8.59 -10.21
N GLY A 156 16.06 8.33 -9.07
CA GLY A 156 16.11 9.36 -8.03
C GLY A 156 16.72 8.91 -6.73
N VAL A 157 16.84 9.86 -5.83
CA VAL A 157 17.32 9.64 -4.46
C VAL A 157 16.15 9.78 -3.50
N LEU A 158 16.08 8.84 -2.57
CA LEU A 158 15.22 8.87 -1.40
C LEU A 158 16.11 9.17 -0.19
N GLU A 159 15.88 10.31 0.45
CA GLU A 159 16.57 10.71 1.68
C GLU A 159 15.69 10.37 2.87
N GLU A 160 16.23 9.62 3.82
CA GLU A 160 15.56 9.29 5.06
C GLU A 160 16.18 10.10 6.20
N TYR A 161 15.33 10.84 6.91
CA TYR A 161 15.71 11.60 8.09
C TYR A 161 14.98 11.07 9.34
N THR A 162 15.58 11.21 10.51
CA THR A 162 14.92 10.91 11.79
C THR A 162 13.66 11.75 11.95
N ARG A 163 12.61 11.18 12.56
CA ARG A 163 11.46 11.96 13.02
C ARG A 163 11.92 12.87 14.18
N THR A 164 11.81 14.18 14.03
CA THR A 164 11.94 15.10 15.14
C THR A 164 10.65 15.09 15.94
N THR A 165 10.69 14.60 17.18
CA THR A 165 9.59 14.72 18.15
C THR A 165 9.48 16.14 18.71
N ASP A 166 10.54 16.95 18.57
CA ASP A 166 10.60 18.32 19.04
C ASP A 166 10.44 19.30 17.87
N ALA A 167 9.35 20.03 17.88
CA ALA A 167 9.05 21.12 16.96
C ALA A 167 10.01 22.35 17.06
N GLY A 168 11.24 22.13 17.58
CA GLY A 168 12.13 23.20 18.02
C GLY A 168 13.04 23.85 16.98
N HIS A 169 13.36 23.22 15.87
CA HIS A 169 14.27 23.77 14.86
C HIS A 169 13.96 23.30 13.43
N VAL A 170 12.72 23.46 13.02
CA VAL A 170 12.39 23.51 11.60
C VAL A 170 12.33 24.99 11.26
N ASP A 171 13.09 25.44 10.24
CA ASP A 171 12.81 26.75 9.70
C ASP A 171 11.32 26.81 9.33
N ALA A 172 10.71 28.00 9.29
CA ALA A 172 9.27 28.18 9.02
C ALA A 172 8.78 27.54 7.71
N ARG A 173 9.66 26.83 6.97
CA ARG A 173 9.41 26.14 5.70
C ARG A 173 9.80 24.66 5.71
N GLY A 174 10.35 24.12 6.81
CA GLY A 174 10.63 22.68 6.96
C GLY A 174 11.69 22.12 6.00
N HIS A 175 12.62 22.92 5.50
CA HIS A 175 13.58 22.48 4.48
C HIS A 175 14.92 22.10 5.09
N ALA A 176 15.44 20.91 4.74
CA ALA A 176 16.83 20.53 5.00
C ALA A 176 17.73 21.21 3.96
N GLU A 177 18.56 22.15 4.37
CA GLU A 177 19.54 22.76 3.48
C GLU A 177 20.89 22.02 3.46
N LEU A 178 21.13 21.12 4.39
CA LEU A 178 22.48 20.68 4.76
C LEU A 178 22.92 19.32 4.24
N GLY A 179 22.04 18.49 3.67
CA GLY A 179 22.45 17.19 3.09
C GLY A 179 23.28 16.34 4.07
N ASP A 180 24.50 15.98 3.69
CA ASP A 180 25.40 15.13 4.49
C ASP A 180 25.81 15.73 5.84
N ARG A 181 25.69 17.03 6.01
CA ARG A 181 25.97 17.75 7.27
C ARG A 181 24.79 17.70 8.24
N ASP A 182 23.61 17.27 7.79
CA ASP A 182 22.44 17.14 8.66
C ASP A 182 22.56 15.84 9.48
N GLU A 183 22.74 15.99 10.78
CA GLU A 183 22.85 14.86 11.72
C GLU A 183 21.57 13.99 11.75
N ARG A 184 20.44 14.53 11.30
CA ARG A 184 19.18 13.78 11.19
C ARG A 184 19.15 12.83 10.00
N LEU A 185 20.07 12.95 9.04
CA LEU A 185 20.12 12.06 7.88
C LEU A 185 20.44 10.63 8.35
N VAL A 186 19.51 9.71 8.09
CA VAL A 186 19.64 8.29 8.45
C VAL A 186 20.24 7.48 7.31
N GLN A 187 19.73 7.68 6.09
CA GLN A 187 20.12 6.86 4.94
C GLN A 187 19.72 7.51 3.62
N LEU A 188 20.50 7.20 2.59
CA LEU A 188 20.26 7.56 1.20
C LEU A 188 20.06 6.29 0.37
N PHE A 189 19.05 6.31 -0.50
CA PHE A 189 18.80 5.24 -1.48
C PHE A 189 18.71 5.85 -2.86
N LEU A 190 19.57 5.41 -3.77
CA LEU A 190 19.54 5.77 -5.18
C LEU A 190 18.98 4.59 -5.98
N GLY A 191 18.05 4.87 -6.90
CA GLY A 191 17.50 3.80 -7.71
C GLY A 191 16.53 4.24 -8.78
N ARG A 192 15.92 3.25 -9.43
CA ARG A 192 14.91 3.40 -10.46
C ARG A 192 13.53 3.02 -9.91
N LYS A 193 12.58 3.94 -10.01
CA LYS A 193 11.20 3.69 -9.59
C LYS A 193 10.53 2.67 -10.52
N ILE A 194 9.98 1.61 -9.95
CA ILE A 194 9.17 0.64 -10.69
C ILE A 194 7.84 1.29 -11.03
N LYS A 195 7.47 1.21 -12.31
CA LYS A 195 6.20 1.71 -12.83
C LYS A 195 5.38 0.54 -13.33
N ASP A 196 4.11 0.55 -13.01
CA ASP A 196 3.13 -0.30 -13.67
C ASP A 196 2.56 0.42 -14.90
N ARG A 197 2.60 -0.23 -16.04
CA ARG A 197 2.07 0.26 -17.32
C ARG A 197 0.95 -0.63 -17.84
N SER A 198 0.49 -1.59 -17.04
CA SER A 198 -0.58 -2.51 -17.43
C SER A 198 -1.95 -1.85 -17.56
N GLY A 199 -2.12 -0.65 -16.99
CA GLY A 199 -3.42 0.01 -16.84
C GLY A 199 -4.25 -0.54 -15.68
N ALA A 200 -3.79 -1.58 -15.00
CA ALA A 200 -4.43 -2.06 -13.78
C ALA A 200 -4.21 -1.06 -12.63
N PRO A 201 -5.21 -0.85 -11.76
CA PRO A 201 -5.07 0.08 -10.65
C PRO A 201 -4.05 -0.45 -9.64
N LEU A 202 -3.25 0.45 -9.08
CA LEU A 202 -2.42 0.16 -7.93
C LEU A 202 -3.29 0.07 -6.66
N ALA A 203 -2.84 -0.68 -5.66
CA ALA A 203 -3.58 -0.83 -4.40
C ALA A 203 -3.90 0.52 -3.74
N ARG A 204 -3.01 1.49 -3.81
CA ARG A 204 -3.25 2.83 -3.28
C ARG A 204 -4.31 3.64 -4.04
N GLU A 205 -4.50 3.38 -5.32
CA GLU A 205 -5.56 4.03 -6.10
C GLU A 205 -6.94 3.51 -5.67
N LEU A 206 -7.02 2.26 -5.19
CA LEU A 206 -8.25 1.69 -4.64
C LEU A 206 -8.69 2.41 -3.37
N ILE A 207 -7.75 2.87 -2.53
CA ILE A 207 -8.04 3.68 -1.34
C ILE A 207 -8.80 4.95 -1.73
N ASP A 208 -8.34 5.67 -2.76
CA ASP A 208 -9.01 6.87 -3.25
C ASP A 208 -10.38 6.57 -3.85
N ARG A 209 -10.50 5.46 -4.59
CA ARG A 209 -11.78 5.01 -5.16
C ARG A 209 -12.83 4.69 -4.08
N LEU A 210 -12.42 4.04 -2.97
CA LEU A 210 -13.29 3.67 -1.86
C LEU A 210 -13.45 4.77 -0.80
N SER A 211 -12.84 5.94 -1.00
CA SER A 211 -12.87 7.05 -0.04
C SER A 211 -14.29 7.38 0.41
N LEU A 212 -14.49 7.45 1.73
CA LEU A 212 -15.78 7.80 2.33
C LEU A 212 -16.32 9.14 1.85
N LYS A 213 -15.43 10.10 1.51
CA LYS A 213 -15.82 11.41 0.95
C LYS A 213 -16.51 11.31 -0.41
N LYS A 214 -16.28 10.23 -1.15
CA LYS A 214 -16.84 9.99 -2.48
C LYS A 214 -17.99 8.98 -2.48
N ARG A 215 -18.17 8.25 -1.36
CA ARG A 215 -19.17 7.19 -1.24
C ARG A 215 -20.57 7.75 -1.13
N GLN A 216 -21.50 7.20 -1.91
CA GLN A 216 -22.90 7.65 -1.94
C GLN A 216 -23.68 7.21 -0.69
N TYR A 217 -23.41 6.02 -0.16
CA TYR A 217 -24.04 5.51 1.05
C TYR A 217 -23.01 5.33 2.16
N ILE A 218 -23.12 6.14 3.21
CA ILE A 218 -22.26 6.13 4.39
C ILE A 218 -23.10 6.16 5.67
N GLY A 219 -22.51 5.70 6.77
CA GLY A 219 -23.04 5.81 8.14
C GLY A 219 -21.92 6.22 9.10
N ASN A 220 -22.31 6.54 10.32
CA ASN A 220 -21.38 7.03 11.36
C ASN A 220 -20.29 6.02 11.73
N THR A 221 -20.53 4.74 11.47
CA THR A 221 -19.62 3.63 11.77
C THR A 221 -18.97 3.06 10.50
N SER A 222 -18.97 3.79 9.39
CA SER A 222 -18.29 3.35 8.16
C SER A 222 -16.77 3.34 8.36
N MET A 223 -16.15 2.19 8.13
CA MET A 223 -14.70 2.04 8.24
C MET A 223 -13.98 2.78 7.13
N GLU A 224 -12.81 3.34 7.45
CA GLU A 224 -11.92 4.02 6.52
C GLU A 224 -11.44 3.07 5.42
N SER A 225 -11.27 3.62 4.20
CA SER A 225 -10.92 2.83 3.02
C SER A 225 -9.55 2.16 3.09
N GLU A 226 -8.53 2.84 3.65
CA GLU A 226 -7.18 2.28 3.75
C GLU A 226 -7.17 1.05 4.67
N MET A 227 -7.76 1.16 5.87
CA MET A 227 -7.87 0.03 6.80
C MET A 227 -8.72 -1.11 6.21
N SER A 228 -9.82 -0.78 5.53
CA SER A 228 -10.66 -1.79 4.87
C SER A 228 -9.89 -2.61 3.83
N ILE A 229 -9.01 -1.98 3.05
CA ILE A 229 -8.17 -2.68 2.06
C ILE A 229 -7.09 -3.51 2.75
N VAL A 230 -6.42 -2.98 3.79
CA VAL A 230 -5.44 -3.73 4.58
C VAL A 230 -6.08 -5.01 5.13
N MET A 231 -7.25 -4.91 5.77
CA MET A 231 -7.96 -6.07 6.32
C MET A 231 -8.36 -7.07 5.23
N ALA A 232 -8.85 -6.59 4.09
CA ALA A 232 -9.20 -7.45 2.95
C ALA A 232 -7.95 -8.16 2.37
N ASN A 233 -6.79 -7.50 2.34
CA ASN A 233 -5.52 -8.11 1.95
C ASN A 233 -5.08 -9.19 2.94
N MET A 234 -5.14 -8.91 4.23
CA MET A 234 -4.77 -9.87 5.28
C MET A 234 -5.69 -11.11 5.27
N ALA A 235 -6.95 -10.94 4.88
CA ALA A 235 -7.89 -12.03 4.66
C ALA A 235 -7.68 -12.78 3.33
N LEU A 236 -6.69 -12.40 2.53
CA LEU A 236 -6.42 -12.95 1.20
C LEU A 236 -7.65 -12.85 0.26
N ALA A 237 -8.49 -11.82 0.43
CA ALA A 237 -9.65 -11.59 -0.43
C ALA A 237 -9.20 -11.39 -1.88
N GLY A 238 -9.81 -12.06 -2.85
CA GLY A 238 -9.44 -11.96 -4.25
C GLY A 238 -10.24 -12.89 -5.15
N PRO A 239 -9.94 -12.98 -6.44
CA PRO A 239 -10.62 -13.89 -7.34
C PRO A 239 -10.64 -15.33 -6.83
N GLY A 240 -11.80 -15.98 -6.95
CA GLY A 240 -12.00 -17.34 -6.47
C GLY A 240 -12.23 -17.47 -4.96
N ARG A 241 -12.25 -16.36 -4.20
CA ARG A 241 -12.51 -16.36 -2.76
C ARG A 241 -13.91 -15.85 -2.45
N PHE A 242 -14.53 -16.47 -1.44
CA PHE A 242 -15.82 -16.08 -0.88
C PHE A 242 -15.64 -15.60 0.56
N VAL A 243 -15.94 -14.32 0.80
CA VAL A 243 -15.66 -13.64 2.08
C VAL A 243 -16.97 -13.24 2.75
N TYR A 244 -17.02 -13.37 4.08
CA TYR A 244 -18.18 -13.04 4.89
C TYR A 244 -17.87 -11.91 5.89
N ASP A 245 -18.78 -10.94 5.97
CA ASP A 245 -18.80 -9.90 7.01
C ASP A 245 -20.08 -10.02 7.84
N PRO A 246 -19.98 -10.52 9.09
CA PRO A 246 -21.14 -10.66 10.00
C PRO A 246 -21.63 -9.35 10.61
N PHE A 247 -20.90 -8.25 10.46
CA PHE A 247 -21.22 -6.92 10.97
C PHE A 247 -21.15 -5.88 9.86
N ALA A 248 -21.79 -6.18 8.73
CA ALA A 248 -21.56 -5.48 7.47
C ALA A 248 -21.85 -3.96 7.50
N GLY A 249 -22.77 -3.53 8.39
CA GLY A 249 -23.10 -2.11 8.54
C GLY A 249 -23.45 -1.46 7.21
N THR A 250 -22.63 -0.49 6.77
CA THR A 250 -22.78 0.18 5.46
C THR A 250 -21.96 -0.46 4.34
N GLY A 251 -21.33 -1.62 4.58
CA GLY A 251 -20.67 -2.45 3.57
C GLY A 251 -19.20 -2.13 3.30
N SER A 252 -18.48 -1.43 4.19
CA SER A 252 -17.08 -1.07 3.93
C SER A 252 -16.19 -2.28 3.60
N MET A 253 -16.31 -3.37 4.37
CA MET A 253 -15.56 -4.60 4.13
C MET A 253 -15.99 -5.30 2.85
N LEU A 254 -17.30 -5.32 2.57
CA LEU A 254 -17.83 -5.92 1.35
C LEU A 254 -17.25 -5.25 0.10
N TYR A 255 -17.17 -3.90 0.08
CA TYR A 255 -16.60 -3.17 -1.04
C TYR A 255 -15.10 -3.41 -1.17
N ALA A 256 -14.34 -3.42 -0.06
CA ALA A 256 -12.90 -3.65 -0.10
C ALA A 256 -12.56 -5.05 -0.63
N CYS A 257 -13.20 -6.09 -0.09
CA CYS A 257 -13.01 -7.47 -0.55
C CYS A 257 -13.41 -7.66 -2.02
N SER A 258 -14.57 -7.11 -2.41
CA SER A 258 -15.06 -7.20 -3.79
C SER A 258 -14.21 -6.39 -4.78
N MET A 259 -13.65 -5.24 -4.36
CA MET A 259 -12.74 -4.44 -5.17
C MET A 259 -11.43 -5.19 -5.47
N LEU A 260 -10.98 -6.02 -4.52
CA LEU A 260 -9.85 -6.93 -4.71
C LEU A 260 -10.20 -8.21 -5.50
N GLY A 261 -11.47 -8.37 -5.88
CA GLY A 261 -11.92 -9.44 -6.76
C GLY A 261 -12.65 -10.61 -6.08
N ALA A 262 -12.80 -10.60 -4.76
CA ALA A 262 -13.54 -11.63 -4.05
C ALA A 262 -15.07 -11.52 -4.30
N MET A 263 -15.77 -12.64 -4.16
CA MET A 263 -17.21 -12.64 -3.88
C MET A 263 -17.41 -12.32 -2.41
N SER A 264 -18.38 -11.51 -2.04
CA SER A 264 -18.65 -11.16 -0.65
C SER A 264 -20.12 -11.31 -0.29
N PHE A 265 -20.35 -11.69 0.95
CA PHE A 265 -21.65 -11.77 1.57
C PHE A 265 -21.61 -11.04 2.92
N GLY A 266 -22.67 -10.30 3.25
CA GLY A 266 -22.74 -9.55 4.49
C GLY A 266 -24.00 -9.83 5.29
N SER A 267 -23.89 -9.75 6.63
CA SER A 267 -25.07 -9.69 7.47
C SER A 267 -24.95 -8.59 8.52
N ASP A 268 -26.06 -8.15 9.03
CA ASP A 268 -26.15 -7.22 10.15
C ASP A 268 -27.43 -7.46 10.91
N ILE A 269 -27.40 -7.23 12.22
CA ILE A 269 -28.61 -7.31 13.04
C ILE A 269 -29.56 -6.13 12.77
N ASP A 270 -29.03 -4.98 12.34
CA ASP A 270 -29.80 -3.80 11.95
C ASP A 270 -29.96 -3.70 10.43
N GLY A 271 -31.04 -4.29 9.92
CA GLY A 271 -31.33 -4.27 8.48
C GLY A 271 -31.49 -2.86 7.88
N ARG A 272 -31.64 -1.80 8.69
CA ARG A 272 -31.67 -0.41 8.21
C ARG A 272 -30.28 0.01 7.70
N MET A 273 -29.22 -0.52 8.32
CA MET A 273 -27.85 -0.28 7.90
C MET A 273 -27.56 -0.93 6.54
N LEU A 274 -28.15 -2.07 6.23
CA LEU A 274 -27.98 -2.75 4.95
C LEU A 274 -28.77 -2.06 3.83
N ARG A 275 -30.05 -1.70 4.11
CA ARG A 275 -31.00 -1.19 3.12
C ARG A 275 -30.94 0.32 2.89
N GLY A 276 -30.40 1.09 3.87
CA GLY A 276 -30.46 2.56 3.82
C GLY A 276 -31.87 3.11 3.99
N LYS A 277 -32.01 4.45 4.00
CA LYS A 277 -33.27 5.15 4.25
C LYS A 277 -34.08 5.48 3.00
N SER A 278 -33.41 5.68 1.87
CA SER A 278 -34.03 6.09 0.61
C SER A 278 -33.32 5.52 -0.60
N ALA A 279 -34.09 5.19 -1.63
CA ALA A 279 -33.56 4.74 -2.89
C ALA A 279 -33.13 5.93 -3.76
N GLN A 280 -32.02 5.78 -4.46
CA GLN A 280 -31.55 6.69 -5.50
C GLN A 280 -31.26 5.89 -6.77
N ASN A 281 -31.84 6.31 -7.89
CA ASN A 281 -31.70 5.62 -9.17
C ASN A 281 -32.02 4.10 -9.10
N GLY A 282 -33.03 3.72 -8.31
CA GLY A 282 -33.46 2.33 -8.13
C GLY A 282 -32.55 1.47 -7.25
N ALA A 283 -31.63 2.07 -6.48
CA ALA A 283 -30.83 1.37 -5.50
C ALA A 283 -30.75 2.18 -4.19
N ALA A 284 -30.60 1.48 -3.06
CA ALA A 284 -30.46 2.06 -1.73
C ALA A 284 -29.41 1.28 -0.93
N GLY A 285 -28.96 1.87 0.19
CA GLY A 285 -28.06 1.20 1.12
C GLY A 285 -26.79 0.69 0.44
N ILE A 286 -26.41 -0.53 0.80
CA ILE A 286 -25.20 -1.19 0.25
C ILE A 286 -25.28 -1.31 -1.28
N ALA A 287 -26.44 -1.62 -1.85
CA ALA A 287 -26.61 -1.76 -3.28
C ALA A 287 -26.34 -0.46 -4.05
N LEU A 288 -26.60 0.71 -3.46
CA LEU A 288 -26.31 2.00 -4.08
C LEU A 288 -24.80 2.21 -4.27
N SER A 289 -24.00 2.00 -3.22
CA SER A 289 -22.53 2.11 -3.31
C SER A 289 -21.92 0.96 -4.12
N ALA A 290 -22.48 -0.26 -4.06
CA ALA A 290 -22.04 -1.35 -4.93
C ALA A 290 -22.18 -1.00 -6.42
N ARG A 291 -23.28 -0.34 -6.79
CA ARG A 291 -23.50 0.18 -8.14
C ARG A 291 -22.49 1.27 -8.50
N GLN A 292 -22.28 2.23 -7.58
CA GLN A 292 -21.28 3.30 -7.76
C GLN A 292 -19.88 2.74 -8.08
N TYR A 293 -19.50 1.65 -7.44
CA TYR A 293 -18.18 1.03 -7.59
C TYR A 293 -18.11 -0.03 -8.70
N GLY A 294 -19.24 -0.39 -9.34
CA GLY A 294 -19.30 -1.46 -10.34
C GLY A 294 -19.13 -2.86 -9.74
N LEU A 295 -19.59 -3.07 -8.50
CA LEU A 295 -19.40 -4.29 -7.72
C LEU A 295 -20.67 -5.17 -7.59
N GLN A 296 -21.76 -4.86 -8.33
CA GLN A 296 -23.05 -5.56 -8.21
C GLN A 296 -22.93 -7.07 -8.44
N GLY A 297 -22.03 -7.51 -9.31
CA GLY A 297 -21.81 -8.94 -9.57
C GLY A 297 -20.88 -9.65 -8.58
N ARG A 298 -20.33 -8.93 -7.59
CA ARG A 298 -19.39 -9.49 -6.60
C ARG A 298 -19.92 -9.49 -5.18
N ILE A 299 -20.81 -8.59 -4.83
CA ILE A 299 -21.57 -8.65 -3.57
C ILE A 299 -22.75 -9.55 -3.85
N VAL A 300 -22.69 -10.79 -3.33
CA VAL A 300 -23.69 -11.84 -3.60
C VAL A 300 -25.05 -11.42 -3.05
N ASP A 301 -25.09 -11.07 -1.76
CA ASP A 301 -26.29 -10.58 -1.09
C ASP A 301 -25.94 -10.04 0.31
N THR A 302 -26.97 -9.51 1.00
CA THR A 302 -26.91 -9.13 2.40
C THR A 302 -28.14 -9.65 3.14
N ALA A 303 -27.98 -10.13 4.37
CA ALA A 303 -29.05 -10.70 5.17
C ALA A 303 -29.15 -10.06 6.56
N VAL A 304 -30.36 -10.09 7.13
CA VAL A 304 -30.61 -9.59 8.48
C VAL A 304 -30.78 -10.77 9.43
N PHE A 305 -29.82 -10.98 10.31
CA PHE A 305 -29.92 -11.96 11.37
C PHE A 305 -28.95 -11.66 12.53
N ASP A 306 -29.18 -12.26 13.65
CA ASP A 306 -28.30 -12.24 14.81
C ASP A 306 -27.17 -13.28 14.59
N MET A 307 -25.92 -12.85 14.57
CA MET A 307 -24.77 -13.74 14.39
C MET A 307 -24.69 -14.82 15.48
N THR A 308 -25.21 -14.58 16.69
CA THR A 308 -25.25 -15.57 17.76
C THR A 308 -26.22 -16.73 17.46
N GLN A 309 -27.08 -16.55 16.47
CA GLN A 309 -28.03 -17.54 15.97
C GLN A 309 -27.85 -17.70 14.45
N ALA A 310 -26.57 -17.97 14.04
CA ALA A 310 -26.21 -18.06 12.64
C ALA A 310 -27.04 -19.10 11.88
N PRO A 311 -27.58 -18.78 10.70
CA PRO A 311 -28.44 -19.68 9.94
C PRO A 311 -27.69 -20.78 9.18
N TRP A 312 -26.37 -20.80 9.32
CA TRP A 312 -25.53 -21.74 8.59
C TRP A 312 -25.72 -23.17 9.11
N ARG A 313 -25.93 -24.11 8.21
CA ARG A 313 -25.96 -25.53 8.55
C ARG A 313 -24.53 -26.05 8.66
N VAL A 314 -24.10 -26.44 9.86
CA VAL A 314 -22.79 -27.05 10.11
C VAL A 314 -23.00 -28.40 10.79
N PRO A 315 -22.24 -29.46 10.40
CA PRO A 315 -21.28 -29.53 9.30
C PRO A 315 -21.97 -29.60 7.93
N PHE A 316 -21.26 -29.12 6.89
CA PHE A 316 -21.71 -29.33 5.51
C PHE A 316 -21.73 -30.84 5.17
N ARG A 317 -22.72 -31.29 4.40
CA ARG A 317 -22.75 -32.67 3.88
C ARG A 317 -21.55 -32.84 2.94
N GLY A 318 -20.57 -33.63 3.37
CA GLY A 318 -19.33 -33.86 2.60
C GLY A 318 -18.04 -33.71 3.39
N GLY A 319 -18.12 -33.26 4.63
CA GLY A 319 -17.01 -33.32 5.60
C GLY A 319 -15.96 -32.20 5.42
N GLY A 320 -15.95 -31.23 6.31
CA GLY A 320 -14.78 -30.46 6.65
C GLY A 320 -14.49 -29.18 5.89
N GLU A 321 -15.20 -28.83 4.82
CA GLU A 321 -14.98 -27.59 4.09
C GLU A 321 -15.84 -26.46 4.66
N SER A 322 -15.23 -25.27 4.84
CA SER A 322 -15.91 -24.05 5.24
C SER A 322 -16.68 -23.46 4.07
N LEU A 323 -17.85 -22.84 4.33
CA LEU A 323 -18.61 -22.09 3.29
C LEU A 323 -17.83 -20.87 2.81
N PHE A 324 -17.12 -20.20 3.71
CA PHE A 324 -16.38 -18.99 3.44
C PHE A 324 -14.87 -19.24 3.53
N ASP A 325 -14.11 -18.67 2.63
CA ASP A 325 -12.64 -18.69 2.68
C ASP A 325 -12.10 -17.82 3.81
N ALA A 326 -12.83 -16.73 4.15
CA ALA A 326 -12.47 -15.83 5.24
C ALA A 326 -13.70 -15.13 5.84
N VAL A 327 -13.58 -14.76 7.11
CA VAL A 327 -14.48 -13.84 7.80
C VAL A 327 -13.70 -12.56 8.09
N VAL A 328 -14.22 -11.42 7.65
CA VAL A 328 -13.58 -10.10 7.81
C VAL A 328 -14.60 -9.11 8.32
N CYS A 329 -14.40 -8.58 9.52
CA CYS A 329 -15.38 -7.69 10.13
C CYS A 329 -14.77 -6.70 11.11
N ASP A 330 -15.54 -5.67 11.41
CA ASP A 330 -15.32 -4.71 12.48
C ASP A 330 -16.46 -4.86 13.50
N PRO A 331 -16.29 -5.71 14.53
CA PRO A 331 -17.34 -6.00 15.50
C PRO A 331 -17.60 -4.81 16.43
N PRO A 332 -18.77 -4.72 17.07
CA PRO A 332 -19.08 -3.62 17.99
C PRO A 332 -18.21 -3.67 19.26
N TYR A 333 -17.64 -2.51 19.64
CA TYR A 333 -16.76 -2.33 20.81
C TYR A 333 -17.53 -1.80 22.04
N GLY A 334 -18.32 -2.63 22.71
CA GLY A 334 -18.93 -2.32 24.02
C GLY A 334 -20.06 -1.29 24.02
N VAL A 335 -20.14 -0.43 25.02
CA VAL A 335 -21.34 0.32 25.48
C VAL A 335 -22.07 1.18 24.42
N ARG A 336 -21.42 1.65 23.38
CA ARG A 336 -22.05 2.48 22.32
C ARG A 336 -22.68 1.68 21.20
N ALA A 337 -22.40 0.40 21.11
CA ALA A 337 -22.90 -0.52 20.11
C ALA A 337 -23.56 -1.73 20.75
N GLY A 338 -24.44 -1.48 21.72
CA GLY A 338 -25.16 -2.54 22.46
C GLY A 338 -25.73 -3.56 21.50
N ALA A 339 -25.38 -4.83 21.67
CA ALA A 339 -25.89 -5.93 20.89
C ALA A 339 -27.40 -5.97 20.99
N LYS A 340 -28.12 -5.54 19.96
CA LYS A 340 -29.56 -5.76 19.84
C LYS A 340 -29.77 -7.23 19.50
N ARG A 341 -30.55 -7.93 20.29
CA ARG A 341 -31.03 -9.27 19.98
C ARG A 341 -32.33 -9.15 19.17
N LEU A 342 -32.45 -9.91 18.08
CA LEU A 342 -33.72 -10.11 17.41
C LEU A 342 -34.62 -10.96 18.33
N GLY A 343 -35.77 -10.44 18.71
CA GLY A 343 -36.77 -11.27 19.36
C GLY A 343 -36.97 -11.07 20.88
N LYS A 344 -36.88 -9.86 21.39
CA LYS A 344 -37.59 -9.44 22.61
C LYS A 344 -38.51 -8.26 22.33
#